data_525f10dd6c25fc00c494d8ae9a099d30
#
_entry.id   525f10dd6c25fc00c494d8ae9a099d30
#
_cell.length_a   1.000
_cell.length_b   1.000
_cell.length_c   1.000
_cell.angle_alpha   90.00
_cell.angle_beta   90.00
_cell.angle_gamma   90.00
#
_symmetry.space_group_name_H-M   'P 1'
#
loop_
_entity.id
_entity.type
_entity.pdbx_description
1 polymer ?
#
loop_
_entity_poly.entity_id
_entity_poly.type
_entity_poly.pdbx_seq_one_letter_code
_entity_poly.pdbx_strand_id
1 'polypeptide(L)'
;MTASRIPPAADFIAVVDALYRFGAGQDLRDRALFESAFSFDAVLDFTQPARLLGADIAPFEGRGTIAQSVFTAIDNLDTTHTVTNPRIMAFDGEHAELYALVEAQHLPRGDHSRQLLLKHIYTLKLSRQDSAWTIDHMRIDMVWFTGDPAVLFPALP
;
A
#
# COMPACT_ATOMS: atom_id res chain seq x y z
N MET A 1 21.26 -3.40 19.68
CA MET A 1 19.89 -3.88 19.34
C MET A 1 18.99 -3.55 20.49
N THR A 2 18.16 -2.52 20.36
CA THR A 2 17.11 -2.23 21.33
C THR A 2 16.04 -3.32 21.21
N ALA A 3 15.71 -3.95 22.32
CA ALA A 3 14.68 -4.98 22.37
C ALA A 3 13.38 -4.40 21.81
N SER A 4 12.78 -5.09 20.84
CA SER A 4 11.47 -4.73 20.32
C SER A 4 10.47 -4.71 21.48
N ARG A 5 9.94 -3.54 21.80
CA ARG A 5 8.90 -3.38 22.82
C ARG A 5 7.58 -3.85 22.21
N ILE A 6 6.80 -4.59 22.96
CA ILE A 6 5.41 -4.86 22.57
C ILE A 6 4.67 -3.51 22.59
N PRO A 7 4.07 -3.06 21.47
CA PRO A 7 3.37 -1.79 21.47
C PRO A 7 2.14 -1.84 22.35
N PRO A 8 1.77 -0.75 23.01
CA PRO A 8 0.46 -0.60 23.63
C PRO A 8 -0.66 -0.83 22.59
N ALA A 9 -1.81 -1.34 23.01
CA ALA A 9 -2.92 -1.64 22.10
C ALA A 9 -3.33 -0.44 21.23
N ALA A 10 -3.34 0.77 21.82
CA ALA A 10 -3.67 2.00 21.09
C ALA A 10 -2.65 2.30 19.96
N ASP A 11 -1.37 2.09 20.22
CA ASP A 11 -0.33 2.27 19.20
C ASP A 11 -0.41 1.19 18.14
N PHE A 12 -0.68 -0.07 18.52
CA PHE A 12 -0.89 -1.14 17.54
C PHE A 12 -2.02 -0.78 16.57
N ILE A 13 -3.17 -0.34 17.09
CA ILE A 13 -4.32 0.08 16.29
C ILE A 13 -3.94 1.25 15.36
N ALA A 14 -3.27 2.27 15.89
CA ALA A 14 -2.93 3.48 15.13
C ALA A 14 -1.88 3.22 14.03
N VAL A 15 -0.90 2.34 14.29
CA VAL A 15 0.10 1.91 13.28
C VAL A 15 -0.59 1.13 12.15
N VAL A 16 -1.46 0.19 12.49
CA VAL A 16 -2.19 -0.61 11.49
C VAL A 16 -3.19 0.24 10.71
N ASP A 17 -3.82 1.23 11.36
CA ASP A 17 -4.75 2.17 10.73
C ASP A 17 -4.10 2.95 9.58
N ALA A 18 -2.81 3.29 9.64
CA ALA A 18 -2.12 3.92 8.53
C ALA A 18 -2.19 3.06 7.26
N LEU A 19 -2.03 1.74 7.37
CA LEU A 19 -2.18 0.81 6.25
C LEU A 19 -3.65 0.70 5.81
N TYR A 20 -4.61 0.72 6.72
CA TYR A 20 -6.03 0.72 6.38
C TYR A 20 -6.44 1.97 5.62
N ARG A 21 -5.93 3.16 5.98
CA ARG A 21 -6.16 4.41 5.25
C ARG A 21 -5.60 4.37 3.82
N PHE A 22 -4.46 3.72 3.62
CA PHE A 22 -3.91 3.47 2.29
C PHE A 22 -4.87 2.66 1.41
N GLY A 23 -5.35 1.51 1.91
CA GLY A 23 -6.28 0.66 1.17
C GLY A 23 -7.65 1.32 0.96
N ALA A 24 -8.27 1.79 2.03
CA ALA A 24 -9.60 2.41 1.99
C ALA A 24 -9.62 3.68 1.13
N GLY A 25 -8.56 4.50 1.16
CA GLY A 25 -8.46 5.69 0.32
C GLY A 25 -8.53 5.37 -1.16
N GLN A 26 -7.88 4.28 -1.60
CA GLN A 26 -7.96 3.79 -2.97
C GLN A 26 -9.37 3.28 -3.31
N ASP A 27 -9.90 2.40 -2.48
CA ASP A 27 -11.16 1.71 -2.74
C ASP A 27 -12.35 2.67 -2.74
N LEU A 28 -12.32 3.69 -1.87
CA LEU A 28 -13.34 4.74 -1.77
C LEU A 28 -13.11 5.91 -2.74
N ARG A 29 -11.98 5.95 -3.45
CA ARG A 29 -11.55 7.11 -4.23
C ARG A 29 -11.43 8.40 -3.39
N ASP A 30 -11.08 8.22 -2.11
CA ASP A 30 -10.83 9.31 -1.18
C ASP A 30 -9.33 9.65 -1.12
N ARG A 31 -8.93 10.63 -1.94
CA ARG A 31 -7.53 11.05 -2.04
C ARG A 31 -7.01 11.62 -0.73
N ALA A 32 -7.83 12.36 0.02
CA ALA A 32 -7.42 12.94 1.29
C ALA A 32 -7.14 11.85 2.34
N LEU A 33 -8.01 10.84 2.42
CA LEU A 33 -7.81 9.67 3.28
C LEU A 33 -6.53 8.92 2.89
N PHE A 34 -6.30 8.68 1.59
CA PHE A 34 -5.11 8.01 1.07
C PHE A 34 -3.83 8.79 1.44
N GLU A 35 -3.79 10.10 1.16
CA GLU A 35 -2.63 10.93 1.46
C GLU A 35 -2.34 11.02 2.96
N SER A 36 -3.37 10.96 3.81
CA SER A 36 -3.22 10.96 5.27
C SER A 36 -2.44 9.77 5.80
N ALA A 37 -2.34 8.68 5.02
CA ALA A 37 -1.56 7.50 5.39
C ALA A 37 -0.05 7.74 5.35
N PHE A 38 0.42 8.72 4.59
CA PHE A 38 1.84 8.92 4.26
C PHE A 38 2.43 10.18 4.91
N SER A 39 3.71 10.10 5.30
CA SER A 39 4.50 11.29 5.57
C SER A 39 4.77 12.07 4.27
N PHE A 40 5.20 13.34 4.41
CA PHE A 40 5.38 14.23 3.25
C PHE A 40 6.37 13.68 2.22
N ASP A 41 7.51 13.16 2.70
CA ASP A 41 8.61 12.62 1.87
C ASP A 41 8.56 11.09 1.73
N ALA A 42 7.39 10.48 1.90
CA ALA A 42 7.22 9.04 1.84
C ALA A 42 7.69 8.43 0.52
N VAL A 43 8.10 7.16 0.59
CA VAL A 43 8.47 6.35 -0.59
C VAL A 43 7.53 5.15 -0.71
N LEU A 44 6.98 4.93 -1.89
CA LEU A 44 6.25 3.73 -2.26
C LEU A 44 7.05 2.94 -3.30
N ASP A 45 7.54 1.77 -2.92
CA ASP A 45 8.25 0.84 -3.80
C ASP A 45 7.31 -0.28 -4.28
N PHE A 46 6.90 -0.19 -5.53
CA PHE A 46 6.12 -1.18 -6.27
C PHE A 46 6.93 -1.80 -7.42
N THR A 47 8.25 -1.68 -7.39
CA THR A 47 9.13 -2.07 -8.53
C THR A 47 9.11 -3.56 -8.79
N GLN A 48 9.12 -4.39 -7.76
CA GLN A 48 9.10 -5.85 -7.91
C GLN A 48 7.77 -6.36 -8.50
N PRO A 49 6.59 -5.98 -8.00
CA PRO A 49 5.32 -6.36 -8.63
C PRO A 49 5.19 -5.87 -10.06
N ALA A 50 5.54 -4.61 -10.34
CA ALA A 50 5.48 -4.05 -11.68
C ALA A 50 6.31 -4.88 -12.68
N ARG A 51 7.54 -5.24 -12.32
CA ARG A 51 8.40 -6.07 -13.16
C ARG A 51 7.80 -7.44 -13.44
N LEU A 52 7.21 -8.09 -12.44
CA LEU A 52 6.53 -9.37 -12.62
C LEU A 52 5.28 -9.27 -13.49
N LEU A 53 4.66 -8.10 -13.55
CA LEU A 53 3.49 -7.80 -14.41
C LEU A 53 3.90 -7.23 -15.78
N GLY A 54 5.20 -7.13 -16.09
CA GLY A 54 5.71 -6.71 -17.38
C GLY A 54 5.98 -5.20 -17.54
N ALA A 55 6.00 -4.45 -16.43
CA ALA A 55 6.32 -3.02 -16.42
C ALA A 55 7.65 -2.75 -15.69
N ASP A 56 8.33 -1.68 -16.08
CA ASP A 56 9.54 -1.19 -15.41
C ASP A 56 9.26 0.23 -14.89
N ILE A 57 9.17 0.35 -13.59
CA ILE A 57 8.92 1.62 -12.92
C ILE A 57 9.93 1.84 -11.78
N ALA A 58 10.25 3.10 -11.49
CA ALA A 58 11.01 3.47 -10.31
C ALA A 58 10.08 3.58 -9.09
N PRO A 59 10.60 3.54 -7.86
CA PRO A 59 9.84 3.90 -6.67
C PRO A 59 9.25 5.31 -6.80
N PHE A 60 8.06 5.51 -6.25
CA PHE A 60 7.43 6.82 -6.19
C PHE A 60 7.88 7.55 -4.93
N GLU A 61 8.38 8.77 -5.07
CA GLU A 61 8.89 9.59 -3.98
C GLU A 61 8.02 10.82 -3.76
N GLY A 62 7.66 11.05 -2.50
CA GLY A 62 6.77 12.12 -2.06
C GLY A 62 5.28 11.75 -2.12
N ARG A 63 4.56 12.08 -1.05
CA ARG A 63 3.14 11.77 -0.86
C ARG A 63 2.26 12.19 -2.06
N GLY A 64 2.48 13.39 -2.58
CA GLY A 64 1.71 13.90 -3.73
C GLY A 64 1.95 13.11 -5.01
N THR A 65 3.21 12.71 -5.28
CA THR A 65 3.58 11.86 -6.42
C THR A 65 2.98 10.47 -6.28
N ILE A 66 3.06 9.88 -5.09
CA ILE A 66 2.46 8.57 -4.78
C ILE A 66 0.96 8.61 -5.08
N ALA A 67 0.25 9.61 -4.52
CA ALA A 67 -1.19 9.76 -4.74
C ALA A 67 -1.52 9.95 -6.23
N GLN A 68 -0.82 10.82 -6.93
CA GLN A 68 -1.06 11.06 -8.36
C GLN A 68 -0.86 9.78 -9.18
N SER A 69 0.22 9.03 -8.94
CA SER A 69 0.53 7.82 -9.69
C SER A 69 -0.49 6.70 -9.43
N VAL A 70 -0.83 6.47 -8.17
CA VAL A 70 -1.79 5.43 -7.80
C VAL A 70 -3.19 5.75 -8.34
N PHE A 71 -3.70 6.96 -8.12
CA PHE A 71 -5.05 7.34 -8.59
C PHE A 71 -5.15 7.36 -10.11
N THR A 72 -4.08 7.71 -10.82
CA THR A 72 -4.03 7.59 -12.28
C THR A 72 -4.12 6.13 -12.71
N ALA A 73 -3.37 5.23 -12.06
CA ALA A 73 -3.36 3.80 -12.41
C ALA A 73 -4.71 3.11 -12.20
N ILE A 74 -5.48 3.54 -11.19
CA ILE A 74 -6.76 2.91 -10.83
C ILE A 74 -7.99 3.70 -11.31
N ASP A 75 -7.82 4.73 -12.13
CA ASP A 75 -8.92 5.65 -12.52
C ASP A 75 -10.14 4.93 -13.11
N ASN A 76 -9.91 3.95 -13.97
CA ASN A 76 -10.96 3.16 -14.62
C ASN A 76 -11.17 1.77 -14.00
N LEU A 77 -10.72 1.57 -12.77
CA LEU A 77 -10.82 0.29 -12.07
C LEU A 77 -11.75 0.38 -10.87
N ASP A 78 -12.43 -0.70 -10.58
CA ASP A 78 -12.99 -0.99 -9.25
C ASP A 78 -11.95 -1.79 -8.48
N THR A 79 -11.66 -1.39 -7.25
CA THR A 79 -10.61 -2.00 -6.43
C THR A 79 -11.11 -2.36 -5.04
N THR A 80 -10.57 -3.43 -4.48
CA THR A 80 -10.70 -3.75 -3.06
C THR A 80 -9.38 -4.24 -2.50
N HIS A 81 -9.00 -3.72 -1.33
CA HIS A 81 -7.81 -4.11 -0.60
C HIS A 81 -8.19 -4.82 0.69
N THR A 82 -7.79 -6.09 0.82
CA THR A 82 -8.00 -6.87 2.05
C THR A 82 -6.67 -7.02 2.77
N VAL A 83 -6.54 -6.36 3.92
CA VAL A 83 -5.36 -6.45 4.78
C VAL A 83 -5.57 -7.53 5.81
N THR A 84 -4.62 -8.46 5.89
CA THR A 84 -4.65 -9.56 6.87
C THR A 84 -3.30 -9.76 7.55
N ASN A 85 -3.33 -10.40 8.73
CA ASN A 85 -2.14 -10.75 9.51
C ASN A 85 -1.17 -9.59 9.78
N PRO A 86 -1.64 -8.38 10.15
CA PRO A 86 -0.72 -7.29 10.46
C PRO A 86 0.11 -7.64 11.70
N ARG A 87 1.44 -7.45 11.59
CA ARG A 87 2.39 -7.67 12.68
C ARG A 87 3.36 -6.50 12.79
N ILE A 88 3.46 -5.91 13.96
CA ILE A 88 4.52 -4.96 14.25
C ILE A 88 5.79 -5.75 14.54
N MET A 89 6.81 -5.59 13.72
CA MET A 89 8.08 -6.30 13.77
C MET A 89 9.10 -5.58 14.65
N ALA A 90 9.02 -4.25 14.71
CA ALA A 90 9.83 -3.39 15.57
C ALA A 90 9.01 -2.20 16.04
N PHE A 91 9.26 -1.73 17.26
CA PHE A 91 8.58 -0.59 17.87
C PHE A 91 9.43 0.04 18.96
N ASP A 92 9.60 1.36 18.93
CA ASP A 92 10.34 2.12 19.97
C ASP A 92 9.51 3.23 20.63
N GLY A 93 8.27 3.46 20.14
CA GLY A 93 7.38 4.52 20.60
C GLY A 93 7.25 5.68 19.61
N GLU A 94 8.26 5.92 18.78
CA GLU A 94 8.29 6.96 17.74
C GLU A 94 8.37 6.37 16.34
N HIS A 95 8.92 5.15 16.20
CA HIS A 95 9.02 4.43 14.94
C HIS A 95 8.46 3.03 15.09
N ALA A 96 7.92 2.51 13.99
CA ALA A 96 7.43 1.14 13.88
C ALA A 96 7.80 0.52 12.53
N GLU A 97 8.01 -0.80 12.53
CA GLU A 97 8.04 -1.60 11.31
C GLU A 97 6.85 -2.54 11.32
N LEU A 98 6.07 -2.51 10.25
CA LEU A 98 4.83 -3.30 10.08
C LEU A 98 4.99 -4.25 8.90
N TYR A 99 4.59 -5.49 9.11
CA TYR A 99 4.38 -6.51 8.08
C TYR A 99 2.88 -6.80 7.96
N ALA A 100 2.38 -6.98 6.74
CA ALA A 100 1.02 -7.46 6.51
C ALA A 100 0.91 -8.25 5.20
N LEU A 101 -0.08 -9.14 5.13
CA LEU A 101 -0.53 -9.72 3.87
C LEU A 101 -1.65 -8.87 3.30
N VAL A 102 -1.60 -8.58 1.99
CA VAL A 102 -2.61 -7.78 1.32
C VAL A 102 -3.05 -8.47 0.02
N GLU A 103 -4.36 -8.62 -0.12
CA GLU A 103 -4.98 -8.97 -1.38
C GLU A 103 -5.49 -7.69 -2.04
N ALA A 104 -5.01 -7.39 -3.23
CA ALA A 104 -5.42 -6.25 -4.02
C ALA A 104 -6.14 -6.73 -5.28
N GLN A 105 -7.46 -6.58 -5.32
CA GLN A 105 -8.29 -6.95 -6.45
C GLN A 105 -8.53 -5.75 -7.35
N HIS A 106 -8.35 -5.94 -8.66
CA HIS A 106 -8.54 -4.92 -9.68
C HIS A 106 -9.48 -5.45 -10.75
N LEU A 107 -10.50 -4.68 -11.08
CA LEU A 107 -11.53 -5.02 -12.06
C LEU A 107 -11.76 -3.79 -12.95
N PRO A 108 -11.73 -3.90 -14.29
CA PRO A 108 -12.13 -2.80 -15.13
C PRO A 108 -13.57 -2.37 -14.83
N ARG A 109 -13.80 -1.08 -14.66
CA ARG A 109 -15.13 -0.56 -14.38
C ARG A 109 -16.09 -0.88 -15.53
N GLY A 110 -17.19 -1.54 -15.20
CA GLY A 110 -18.19 -1.97 -16.17
C GLY A 110 -17.89 -3.28 -16.90
N ASP A 111 -16.73 -3.92 -16.67
CA ASP A 111 -16.39 -5.24 -17.22
C ASP A 111 -15.64 -6.10 -16.20
N HIS A 112 -16.36 -6.68 -15.28
CA HIS A 112 -15.81 -7.56 -14.25
C HIS A 112 -15.51 -8.99 -14.75
N SER A 113 -15.68 -9.28 -16.04
CA SER A 113 -15.23 -10.55 -16.65
C SER A 113 -13.70 -10.61 -16.75
N ARG A 114 -13.04 -9.46 -16.76
CA ARG A 114 -11.59 -9.32 -16.65
C ARG A 114 -11.23 -8.95 -15.21
N GLN A 115 -10.17 -9.53 -14.70
CA GLN A 115 -9.72 -9.28 -13.34
C GLN A 115 -8.22 -9.45 -13.19
N LEU A 116 -7.67 -8.81 -12.18
CA LEU A 116 -6.30 -9.03 -11.71
C LEU A 116 -6.31 -9.03 -10.17
N LEU A 117 -6.03 -10.19 -9.58
CA LEU A 117 -5.85 -10.34 -8.14
C LEU A 117 -4.37 -10.45 -7.83
N LEU A 118 -3.87 -9.55 -7.01
CA LEU A 118 -2.48 -9.50 -6.55
C LEU A 118 -2.41 -9.94 -5.09
N LYS A 119 -1.51 -10.88 -4.79
CA LYS A 119 -1.26 -11.37 -3.43
C LYS A 119 0.12 -10.88 -2.99
N HIS A 120 0.12 -9.96 -2.05
CA HIS A 120 1.29 -9.20 -1.66
C HIS A 120 1.69 -9.43 -0.21
N ILE A 121 2.99 -9.22 0.04
CA ILE A 121 3.54 -8.89 1.34
C ILE A 121 3.85 -7.39 1.32
N TYR A 122 3.32 -6.68 2.31
CA TYR A 122 3.65 -5.28 2.54
C TYR A 122 4.59 -5.17 3.73
N THR A 123 5.68 -4.43 3.56
CA THR A 123 6.61 -4.08 4.63
C THR A 123 6.68 -2.56 4.72
N LEU A 124 6.34 -2.01 5.88
CA LEU A 124 6.24 -0.58 6.10
C LEU A 124 7.19 -0.13 7.21
N LYS A 125 7.81 1.04 6.99
CA LYS A 125 8.42 1.83 8.06
C LYS A 125 7.53 3.02 8.32
N LEU A 126 7.20 3.24 9.58
CA LEU A 126 6.29 4.30 10.01
C LEU A 126 6.94 5.14 11.10
N SER A 127 6.58 6.41 11.14
CA SER A 127 6.93 7.31 12.23
C SER A 127 5.69 8.00 12.80
N ARG A 128 5.84 8.42 14.07
CA ARG A 128 4.83 9.22 14.75
C ARG A 128 5.02 10.69 14.35
N GLN A 129 4.02 11.28 13.75
CA GLN A 129 3.97 12.71 13.44
C GLN A 129 2.89 13.35 14.34
N ASP A 130 3.32 14.12 15.33
CA ASP A 130 2.45 14.63 16.40
C ASP A 130 1.69 13.51 17.13
N SER A 131 0.40 13.35 16.84
CA SER A 131 -0.43 12.29 17.43
C SER A 131 -0.81 11.19 16.44
N ALA A 132 -0.37 11.27 15.17
CA ALA A 132 -0.72 10.35 14.10
C ALA A 132 0.48 9.50 13.67
N TRP A 133 0.22 8.26 13.30
CA TRP A 133 1.20 7.41 12.63
C TRP A 133 1.07 7.55 11.12
N THR A 134 2.22 7.73 10.44
CA THR A 134 2.31 7.87 8.99
C THR A 134 3.39 6.93 8.42
N ILE A 135 3.17 6.50 7.20
CA ILE A 135 4.08 5.63 6.46
C ILE A 135 5.18 6.49 5.84
N ASP A 136 6.43 6.20 6.18
CA ASP A 136 7.61 6.84 5.59
C ASP A 136 8.12 6.03 4.40
N HIS A 137 8.03 4.70 4.48
CA HIS A 137 8.44 3.83 3.41
C HIS A 137 7.52 2.61 3.36
N MET A 138 6.97 2.34 2.19
CA MET A 138 6.18 1.14 1.91
C MET A 138 6.84 0.37 0.78
N ARG A 139 7.22 -0.87 1.07
CA ARG A 139 7.65 -1.83 0.06
C ARG A 139 6.57 -2.88 -0.14
N ILE A 140 6.23 -3.13 -1.38
CA ILE A 140 5.27 -4.15 -1.80
C ILE A 140 6.02 -5.23 -2.57
N ASP A 141 5.95 -6.47 -2.08
CA ASP A 141 6.48 -7.63 -2.76
C ASP A 141 5.33 -8.56 -3.15
N MET A 142 5.23 -8.91 -4.42
CA MET A 142 4.20 -9.83 -4.92
C MET A 142 4.67 -11.28 -4.72
N VAL A 143 3.83 -12.07 -4.08
CA VAL A 143 4.09 -13.51 -3.88
C VAL A 143 3.56 -14.29 -5.08
N TRP A 144 2.35 -13.98 -5.52
CA TRP A 144 1.73 -14.53 -6.72
C TRP A 144 0.55 -13.65 -7.16
N PHE A 145 0.06 -13.90 -8.37
CA PHE A 145 -1.14 -13.23 -8.89
C PHE A 145 -1.96 -14.21 -9.75
N THR A 146 -3.19 -13.83 -10.01
CA THR A 146 -4.06 -14.48 -10.99
C THR A 146 -4.86 -13.45 -11.76
N GLY A 147 -5.11 -13.71 -13.02
CA GLY A 147 -5.85 -12.82 -13.90
C GLY A 147 -4.97 -12.19 -14.98
N ASP A 148 -5.42 -11.06 -15.50
CA ASP A 148 -4.84 -10.37 -16.65
C ASP A 148 -4.01 -9.14 -16.20
N PRO A 149 -2.67 -9.17 -16.33
CA PRO A 149 -1.82 -8.01 -16.00
C PRO A 149 -2.19 -6.71 -16.74
N ALA A 150 -2.79 -6.83 -17.94
CA ALA A 150 -3.21 -5.67 -18.72
C ALA A 150 -4.38 -4.88 -18.07
N VAL A 151 -5.00 -5.41 -17.02
CA VAL A 151 -5.96 -4.66 -16.21
C VAL A 151 -5.29 -3.47 -15.53
N LEU A 152 -4.08 -3.66 -14.98
CA LEU A 152 -3.34 -2.60 -14.28
C LEU A 152 -2.29 -1.93 -15.18
N PHE A 153 -1.63 -2.70 -16.03
CA PHE A 153 -0.62 -2.24 -16.98
C PHE A 153 -1.07 -2.57 -18.41
N PRO A 154 -1.99 -1.79 -19.00
CA PRO A 154 -2.39 -2.00 -20.37
C PRO A 154 -1.16 -1.92 -21.28
N ALA A 155 -1.04 -2.86 -22.22
CA ALA A 155 0.04 -2.82 -23.19
C ALA A 155 -0.01 -1.47 -23.92
N LEU A 156 1.16 -0.79 -24.01
CA LEU A 156 1.28 0.39 -24.85
C LEU A 156 0.99 -0.04 -26.30
N PRO A 157 0.22 0.76 -27.05
CA PRO A 157 -0.10 0.45 -28.43
C PRO A 157 1.15 0.41 -29.33
#